data_9419c876bf41dac92292c99c54138de4
#
_entry.id   9419c876bf41dac92292c99c54138de4
#
_cell.length_a   1.000
_cell.length_b   1.000
_cell.length_c   1.000
_cell.angle_alpha   90.00
_cell.angle_beta   90.00
_cell.angle_gamma   90.00
#
_symmetry.space_group_name_H-M   'P 1'
#
loop_
_entity.id
_entity.type
_entity.pdbx_description
1 polymer ?
#
loop_
_entity_poly.entity_id
_entity_poly.type
_entity_poly.pdbx_seq_one_letter_code
_entity_poly.pdbx_strand_id
1 'polypeptide(L)'
;MSPQAAKTSKAKGVVRRRRAAPTVVIPDLVNPDIVGQPPAARALTEPDFSATPLEQIGFNDLNPRALIAPNFRVYELSKSELASRRGIDNGFASEAHLHAAIHLARHVLQPIRDAFGSFTPNSVYRSQALERVLKNKPTTWLSTSQHAWGEACDIEIIGMATLALASWARDHLADFDQIICECYDPRQGPNSGWVHISLKAPGQGTNRRQCLSYVADPTSGRLVYVTGLQATA
;
A
#
# COMPACT_ATOMS: atom_id res chain seq x y z
N MET A 1 -60.89 28.97 25.56
CA MET A 1 -60.70 27.51 25.53
C MET A 1 -59.26 27.22 25.97
N SER A 2 -59.13 26.49 27.08
CA SER A 2 -57.94 26.39 27.91
C SER A 2 -56.75 25.64 27.28
N PRO A 3 -55.47 26.00 27.64
CA PRO A 3 -54.28 25.24 27.28
C PRO A 3 -54.03 24.12 28.32
N GLN A 4 -53.72 22.93 27.82
CA GLN A 4 -53.37 21.76 28.62
C GLN A 4 -51.87 21.81 29.00
N ALA A 5 -51.59 21.59 30.30
CA ALA A 5 -50.29 21.62 30.92
C ALA A 5 -49.46 20.38 30.60
N ALA A 6 -48.18 20.56 30.25
CA ALA A 6 -47.20 19.49 30.11
C ALA A 6 -46.65 19.07 31.48
N LYS A 7 -46.74 17.77 31.80
CA LYS A 7 -46.18 17.16 33.02
C LYS A 7 -44.69 16.83 32.79
N THR A 8 -43.79 17.47 33.54
CA THR A 8 -42.38 17.14 33.61
C THR A 8 -42.18 15.92 34.54
N SER A 9 -41.64 14.86 34.00
CA SER A 9 -41.19 13.67 34.75
C SER A 9 -39.70 13.84 35.12
N LYS A 10 -39.41 13.88 36.43
CA LYS A 10 -38.07 13.86 36.98
C LYS A 10 -37.52 12.43 36.96
N ALA A 11 -36.51 12.15 36.13
CA ALA A 11 -35.75 10.93 36.18
C ALA A 11 -34.77 10.93 37.36
N LYS A 12 -34.92 9.98 38.30
CA LYS A 12 -33.98 9.74 39.41
C LYS A 12 -32.73 9.07 38.88
N GLY A 13 -31.58 9.73 39.01
CA GLY A 13 -30.27 9.19 38.69
C GLY A 13 -29.87 8.04 39.64
N VAL A 14 -29.63 6.89 39.09
CA VAL A 14 -29.06 5.71 39.80
C VAL A 14 -27.53 5.83 39.71
N VAL A 15 -26.89 6.17 40.85
CA VAL A 15 -25.44 6.17 40.98
C VAL A 15 -24.98 4.69 41.10
N ARG A 16 -24.43 4.13 40.03
CA ARG A 16 -23.75 2.83 40.05
C ARG A 16 -22.36 3.01 40.70
N ARG A 17 -22.20 2.51 41.93
CA ARG A 17 -20.88 2.33 42.57
C ARG A 17 -20.08 1.32 41.76
N ARG A 18 -18.92 1.75 41.23
CA ARG A 18 -17.92 0.84 40.65
C ARG A 18 -17.33 -0.03 41.78
N ARG A 19 -17.50 -1.35 41.64
CA ARG A 19 -16.75 -2.33 42.46
C ARG A 19 -15.29 -2.29 41.98
N ALA A 20 -14.37 -2.16 42.95
CA ALA A 20 -12.94 -2.33 42.71
C ALA A 20 -12.66 -3.79 42.31
N ALA A 21 -11.80 -3.96 41.31
CA ALA A 21 -11.33 -5.28 40.91
C ALA A 21 -10.43 -5.89 42.00
N PRO A 22 -10.46 -7.21 42.24
CA PRO A 22 -9.60 -7.85 43.21
C PRO A 22 -8.12 -7.78 42.77
N THR A 23 -7.24 -7.32 43.66
CA THR A 23 -5.80 -7.35 43.46
C THR A 23 -5.35 -8.80 43.53
N VAL A 24 -4.88 -9.35 42.41
CA VAL A 24 -4.22 -10.67 42.39
C VAL A 24 -2.81 -10.48 42.90
N VAL A 25 -2.53 -11.02 44.10
CA VAL A 25 -1.19 -11.11 44.64
C VAL A 25 -0.55 -12.34 43.99
N ILE A 26 0.44 -12.14 43.14
CA ILE A 26 1.27 -13.20 42.58
C ILE A 26 2.37 -13.48 43.60
N PRO A 27 2.51 -14.71 44.14
CA PRO A 27 3.61 -15.02 45.06
C PRO A 27 4.94 -15.02 44.28
N ASP A 28 5.93 -14.33 44.83
CA ASP A 28 7.32 -14.38 44.39
C ASP A 28 7.88 -15.81 44.50
N LEU A 29 7.93 -16.52 43.40
CA LEU A 29 8.71 -17.72 43.21
C LEU A 29 9.77 -17.47 42.15
N VAL A 30 10.69 -16.58 42.44
CA VAL A 30 11.94 -16.48 41.66
C VAL A 30 12.98 -17.29 42.41
N ASN A 31 13.28 -18.49 41.92
CA ASN A 31 14.44 -19.25 42.35
C ASN A 31 15.68 -18.61 41.69
N PRO A 32 16.62 -18.00 42.45
CA PRO A 32 17.74 -17.24 41.88
C PRO A 32 18.85 -18.12 41.25
N ASP A 33 18.73 -19.45 41.28
CA ASP A 33 19.82 -20.34 40.87
C ASP A 33 19.68 -20.97 39.47
N ILE A 34 18.71 -20.51 38.66
CA ILE A 34 18.63 -20.92 37.25
C ILE A 34 18.85 -19.70 36.35
N VAL A 35 20.02 -19.09 36.45
CA VAL A 35 20.50 -18.19 35.38
C VAL A 35 21.25 -19.04 34.35
N GLY A 36 20.51 -19.89 33.66
CA GLY A 36 20.93 -20.34 32.35
C GLY A 36 20.91 -19.12 31.43
N GLN A 37 22.09 -18.71 30.92
CA GLN A 37 22.13 -17.71 29.86
C GLN A 37 21.11 -18.11 28.80
N PRO A 38 20.17 -17.19 28.38
CA PRO A 38 19.32 -17.48 27.27
C PRO A 38 20.24 -17.80 26.08
N PRO A 39 19.95 -18.88 25.31
CA PRO A 39 20.72 -19.15 24.12
C PRO A 39 20.73 -17.84 23.32
N ALA A 40 21.93 -17.37 22.97
CA ALA A 40 22.10 -16.18 22.15
C ALA A 40 21.14 -16.35 20.98
N ALA A 41 20.09 -15.53 20.93
CA ALA A 41 19.13 -15.57 19.85
C ALA A 41 19.97 -15.30 18.61
N ARG A 42 20.23 -16.36 17.84
CA ARG A 42 20.87 -16.26 16.53
C ARG A 42 19.90 -15.37 15.75
N ALA A 43 20.24 -14.10 15.66
CA ALA A 43 19.51 -13.17 14.80
C ALA A 43 19.50 -13.84 13.44
N LEU A 44 18.34 -14.38 13.06
CA LEU A 44 18.12 -14.87 11.69
C LEU A 44 18.21 -13.61 10.84
N THR A 45 19.41 -13.34 10.32
CA THR A 45 19.59 -12.26 9.33
C THR A 45 18.67 -12.62 8.17
N GLU A 46 17.64 -11.81 8.00
CA GLU A 46 16.70 -12.00 6.90
C GLU A 46 17.49 -11.92 5.59
N PRO A 47 17.18 -12.78 4.60
CA PRO A 47 17.89 -12.80 3.33
C PRO A 47 17.81 -11.40 2.67
N ASP A 48 18.95 -10.93 2.18
CA ASP A 48 19.07 -9.65 1.48
C ASP A 48 19.47 -9.88 0.02
N PHE A 49 18.54 -9.64 -0.89
CA PHE A 49 18.72 -9.71 -2.33
C PHE A 49 18.72 -8.33 -2.98
N SER A 50 18.82 -7.25 -2.19
CA SER A 50 18.68 -5.87 -2.70
C SER A 50 19.68 -5.53 -3.82
N ALA A 51 20.86 -6.13 -3.79
CA ALA A 51 21.90 -5.97 -4.82
C ALA A 51 22.01 -7.19 -5.77
N THR A 52 21.23 -8.25 -5.57
CA THR A 52 21.31 -9.47 -6.40
C THR A 52 20.67 -9.23 -7.77
N PRO A 53 21.34 -9.59 -8.89
CA PRO A 53 20.73 -9.54 -10.22
C PRO A 53 19.41 -10.32 -10.30
N LEU A 54 18.43 -9.80 -11.05
CA LEU A 54 17.07 -10.39 -11.09
C LEU A 54 17.10 -11.86 -11.53
N GLU A 55 17.91 -12.19 -12.51
CA GLU A 55 18.05 -13.54 -13.07
C GLU A 55 18.64 -14.58 -12.09
N GLN A 56 19.18 -14.11 -10.96
CA GLN A 56 19.70 -14.95 -9.88
C GLN A 56 18.71 -15.08 -8.71
N ILE A 57 17.54 -14.46 -8.81
CA ILE A 57 16.49 -14.51 -7.80
C ILE A 57 15.45 -15.52 -8.21
N GLY A 58 15.49 -16.73 -7.64
CA GLY A 58 14.51 -17.78 -7.91
C GLY A 58 13.17 -17.50 -7.22
N PHE A 59 12.09 -17.84 -7.88
CA PHE A 59 10.73 -17.65 -7.38
C PHE A 59 10.46 -18.38 -6.05
N ASN A 60 11.02 -19.59 -5.92
CA ASN A 60 10.82 -20.45 -4.74
C ASN A 60 11.80 -20.15 -3.60
N ASP A 61 12.83 -19.35 -3.83
CA ASP A 61 13.90 -19.09 -2.86
C ASP A 61 13.59 -17.88 -1.96
N LEU A 62 12.57 -17.09 -2.33
CA LEU A 62 12.23 -15.87 -1.64
C LEU A 62 11.20 -16.09 -0.53
N ASN A 63 11.67 -15.89 0.67
CA ASN A 63 10.76 -15.72 1.79
C ASN A 63 10.10 -14.32 1.75
N PRO A 64 8.83 -14.18 2.21
CA PRO A 64 8.13 -12.89 2.20
C PRO A 64 8.87 -11.74 2.88
N ARG A 65 9.77 -12.03 3.84
CA ARG A 65 10.55 -11.03 4.58
C ARG A 65 11.88 -10.67 3.93
N ALA A 66 12.28 -11.37 2.86
CA ALA A 66 13.51 -11.09 2.15
C ALA A 66 13.52 -9.64 1.63
N LEU A 67 14.63 -8.94 1.81
CA LEU A 67 14.87 -7.63 1.20
C LEU A 67 15.14 -7.82 -0.29
N ILE A 68 14.49 -7.01 -1.12
CA ILE A 68 14.62 -7.02 -2.59
C ILE A 68 15.03 -5.66 -3.14
N ALA A 69 14.99 -4.66 -2.31
CA ALA A 69 15.59 -3.34 -2.44
C ALA A 69 16.03 -2.91 -1.02
N PRO A 70 16.90 -1.90 -0.84
CA PRO A 70 17.43 -1.53 0.48
C PRO A 70 16.38 -1.32 1.57
N ASN A 71 15.17 -0.87 1.21
CA ASN A 71 14.09 -0.58 2.16
C ASN A 71 12.77 -1.30 1.85
N PHE A 72 12.75 -2.25 0.90
CA PHE A 72 11.53 -2.96 0.53
C PHE A 72 11.70 -4.47 0.61
N ARG A 73 10.64 -5.14 1.05
CA ARG A 73 10.55 -6.60 1.20
C ARG A 73 9.57 -7.19 0.21
N VAL A 74 9.72 -8.47 -0.08
CA VAL A 74 8.84 -9.20 -1.01
C VAL A 74 7.37 -9.02 -0.67
N TYR A 75 6.97 -9.17 0.62
CA TYR A 75 5.56 -9.09 1.03
C TYR A 75 4.93 -7.74 0.75
N GLU A 76 5.70 -6.65 0.76
CA GLU A 76 5.18 -5.30 0.49
C GLU A 76 4.72 -5.15 -0.96
N LEU A 77 5.29 -5.95 -1.87
CA LEU A 77 4.96 -5.91 -3.29
C LEU A 77 3.68 -6.66 -3.66
N SER A 78 3.18 -7.55 -2.78
CA SER A 78 1.93 -8.29 -3.02
C SER A 78 0.89 -8.10 -1.91
N LYS A 79 1.17 -7.22 -0.93
CA LYS A 79 0.22 -6.93 0.16
C LYS A 79 -1.05 -6.29 -0.39
N SER A 80 -2.21 -6.81 0.06
CA SER A 80 -3.51 -6.22 -0.20
C SER A 80 -4.47 -6.53 0.95
N GLU A 81 -4.97 -5.47 1.60
CA GLU A 81 -5.97 -5.64 2.67
C GLU A 81 -7.30 -6.19 2.15
N LEU A 82 -7.69 -5.82 0.93
CA LEU A 82 -8.90 -6.34 0.30
C LEU A 82 -8.76 -7.84 0.02
N ALA A 83 -7.61 -8.27 -0.51
CA ALA A 83 -7.34 -9.69 -0.75
C ALA A 83 -7.39 -10.47 0.55
N SER A 84 -6.73 -9.99 1.60
CA SER A 84 -6.73 -10.62 2.93
C SER A 84 -8.14 -10.74 3.51
N ARG A 85 -8.94 -9.66 3.47
CA ARG A 85 -10.33 -9.68 3.98
C ARG A 85 -11.27 -10.58 3.18
N ARG A 86 -10.99 -10.80 1.90
CA ARG A 86 -11.81 -11.60 0.99
C ARG A 86 -11.28 -13.02 0.80
N GLY A 87 -10.17 -13.40 1.42
CA GLY A 87 -9.53 -14.70 1.22
C GLY A 87 -9.05 -14.92 -0.22
N ILE A 88 -8.64 -13.85 -0.92
CA ILE A 88 -8.14 -13.92 -2.28
C ILE A 88 -6.63 -14.11 -2.22
N ASP A 89 -6.12 -15.11 -2.94
CA ASP A 89 -4.68 -15.25 -3.14
C ASP A 89 -4.17 -14.11 -4.03
N ASN A 90 -3.24 -13.32 -3.48
CA ASN A 90 -2.56 -12.24 -4.18
C ASN A 90 -1.05 -12.51 -4.30
N GLY A 91 -0.63 -13.77 -4.22
CA GLY A 91 0.74 -14.19 -4.53
C GLY A 91 1.07 -13.96 -6.01
N PHE A 92 2.35 -13.79 -6.30
CA PHE A 92 2.81 -13.64 -7.69
C PHE A 92 2.48 -14.90 -8.51
N ALA A 93 1.89 -14.72 -9.68
CA ALA A 93 1.48 -15.83 -10.53
C ALA A 93 2.67 -16.46 -11.29
N SER A 94 3.80 -15.78 -11.38
CA SER A 94 5.02 -16.28 -12.04
C SER A 94 6.26 -15.51 -11.55
N GLU A 95 7.42 -16.09 -11.80
CA GLU A 95 8.72 -15.45 -11.57
C GLU A 95 8.84 -14.12 -12.33
N ALA A 96 8.33 -14.06 -13.57
CA ALA A 96 8.35 -12.84 -14.36
C ALA A 96 7.60 -11.67 -13.66
N HIS A 97 6.46 -11.95 -13.03
CA HIS A 97 5.72 -10.92 -12.27
C HIS A 97 6.47 -10.47 -11.01
N LEU A 98 7.14 -11.42 -10.34
CA LEU A 98 7.99 -11.11 -9.19
C LEU A 98 9.16 -10.23 -9.61
N HIS A 99 9.87 -10.60 -10.68
CA HIS A 99 11.01 -9.82 -11.19
C HIS A 99 10.60 -8.43 -11.65
N ALA A 100 9.44 -8.30 -12.31
CA ALA A 100 8.88 -6.99 -12.67
C ALA A 100 8.65 -6.11 -11.43
N ALA A 101 8.04 -6.68 -10.39
CA ALA A 101 7.77 -5.96 -9.14
C ALA A 101 9.07 -5.59 -8.38
N ILE A 102 10.09 -6.46 -8.38
CA ILE A 102 11.40 -6.15 -7.82
C ILE A 102 12.08 -5.04 -8.63
N HIS A 103 12.02 -5.10 -9.95
CA HIS A 103 12.55 -4.05 -10.83
C HIS A 103 11.89 -2.71 -10.52
N LEU A 104 10.57 -2.66 -10.44
CA LEU A 104 9.81 -1.48 -10.04
C LEU A 104 10.23 -0.97 -8.65
N ALA A 105 10.36 -1.87 -7.67
CA ALA A 105 10.77 -1.49 -6.32
C ALA A 105 12.15 -0.84 -6.29
N ARG A 106 13.12 -1.35 -7.05
CA ARG A 106 14.48 -0.83 -7.10
C ARG A 106 14.59 0.51 -7.84
N HIS A 107 13.80 0.69 -8.91
CA HIS A 107 13.94 1.83 -9.81
C HIS A 107 12.88 2.92 -9.64
N VAL A 108 11.79 2.64 -8.91
CA VAL A 108 10.72 3.59 -8.63
C VAL A 108 10.55 3.81 -7.12
N LEU A 109 10.23 2.73 -6.37
CA LEU A 109 9.91 2.88 -4.95
C LEU A 109 11.13 3.29 -4.13
N GLN A 110 12.31 2.70 -4.38
CA GLN A 110 13.52 3.01 -3.63
C GLN A 110 13.98 4.46 -3.81
N PRO A 111 14.09 5.03 -5.03
CA PRO A 111 14.39 6.45 -5.21
C PRO A 111 13.41 7.40 -4.50
N ILE A 112 12.12 7.07 -4.49
CA ILE A 112 11.12 7.84 -3.75
C ILE A 112 11.34 7.73 -2.24
N ARG A 113 11.66 6.54 -1.75
CA ARG A 113 11.99 6.29 -0.34
C ARG A 113 13.23 7.07 0.10
N ASP A 114 14.25 7.12 -0.75
CA ASP A 114 15.49 7.85 -0.46
C ASP A 114 15.25 9.36 -0.39
N ALA A 115 14.34 9.88 -1.21
CA ALA A 115 14.00 11.30 -1.23
C ALA A 115 13.07 11.75 -0.08
N PHE A 116 12.09 10.93 0.29
CA PHE A 116 11.00 11.34 1.18
C PHE A 116 10.90 10.56 2.49
N GLY A 117 11.78 9.58 2.70
CA GLY A 117 11.75 8.76 3.89
C GLY A 117 10.70 7.65 3.85
N SER A 118 10.27 7.18 5.01
CA SER A 118 9.45 5.97 5.14
C SER A 118 8.02 6.14 4.63
N PHE A 119 7.61 5.29 3.71
CA PHE A 119 6.22 5.10 3.28
C PHE A 119 5.97 3.63 2.93
N THR A 120 4.73 3.24 2.79
CA THR A 120 4.32 1.93 2.28
C THR A 120 3.49 2.15 1.01
N PRO A 121 3.79 1.47 -0.11
CA PRO A 121 2.94 1.59 -1.29
C PRO A 121 1.53 1.07 -0.99
N ASN A 122 0.51 1.75 -1.51
CA ASN A 122 -0.89 1.37 -1.34
C ASN A 122 -1.18 0.06 -2.09
N SER A 123 -0.53 -0.12 -3.22
CA SER A 123 -0.66 -1.31 -4.07
C SER A 123 0.55 -1.42 -5.00
N VAL A 124 1.03 -2.65 -5.22
CA VAL A 124 2.00 -2.95 -6.29
C VAL A 124 1.42 -4.06 -7.16
N TYR A 125 1.67 -5.33 -6.87
CA TYR A 125 1.12 -6.44 -7.63
C TYR A 125 -0.35 -6.71 -7.26
N ARG A 126 -1.18 -6.97 -8.27
CA ARG A 126 -2.56 -7.41 -8.11
C ARG A 126 -2.81 -8.66 -8.94
N SER A 127 -3.10 -9.77 -8.29
CA SER A 127 -3.45 -11.00 -9.02
C SER A 127 -4.69 -10.79 -9.89
N GLN A 128 -4.84 -11.61 -10.94
CA GLN A 128 -6.01 -11.57 -11.80
C GLN A 128 -7.34 -11.74 -11.01
N ALA A 129 -7.30 -12.54 -9.92
CA ALA A 129 -8.44 -12.72 -9.04
C ALA A 129 -8.79 -11.42 -8.29
N LEU A 130 -7.80 -10.72 -7.76
CA LEU A 130 -7.98 -9.44 -7.09
C LEU A 130 -8.48 -8.36 -8.06
N GLU A 131 -7.90 -8.26 -9.25
CA GLU A 131 -8.31 -7.32 -10.29
C GLU A 131 -9.77 -7.50 -10.71
N ARG A 132 -10.24 -8.75 -10.83
CA ARG A 132 -11.66 -9.04 -11.11
C ARG A 132 -12.59 -8.53 -10.02
N VAL A 133 -12.21 -8.70 -8.76
CA VAL A 133 -13.01 -8.20 -7.63
C VAL A 133 -13.03 -6.68 -7.60
N LEU A 134 -11.86 -6.03 -7.74
CA LEU A 134 -11.75 -4.57 -7.74
C LEU A 134 -12.58 -3.92 -8.85
N LYS A 135 -12.61 -4.53 -10.03
CA LYS A 135 -13.29 -4.00 -11.22
C LYS A 135 -14.68 -4.58 -11.46
N ASN A 136 -15.17 -5.40 -10.52
CA ASN A 136 -16.46 -6.10 -10.63
C ASN A 136 -16.62 -6.83 -11.98
N LYS A 137 -15.63 -7.69 -12.32
CA LYS A 137 -15.57 -8.41 -13.59
C LYS A 137 -15.79 -9.91 -13.40
N PRO A 138 -16.32 -10.63 -14.42
CA PRO A 138 -16.49 -12.08 -14.37
C PRO A 138 -15.16 -12.82 -14.34
N THR A 139 -15.20 -14.09 -13.93
CA THR A 139 -14.01 -14.95 -13.82
C THR A 139 -13.24 -15.14 -15.11
N THR A 140 -13.92 -15.02 -16.25
CA THR A 140 -13.31 -15.15 -17.59
C THR A 140 -12.57 -13.89 -18.05
N TRP A 141 -12.78 -12.75 -17.37
CA TRP A 141 -12.12 -11.50 -17.74
C TRP A 141 -10.65 -11.51 -17.29
N LEU A 142 -9.76 -11.03 -18.13
CA LEU A 142 -8.35 -10.83 -17.85
C LEU A 142 -8.02 -9.35 -17.78
N SER A 143 -7.38 -8.95 -16.70
CA SER A 143 -6.90 -7.58 -16.55
C SER A 143 -5.69 -7.32 -17.44
N THR A 144 -5.69 -6.17 -18.09
CA THR A 144 -4.54 -5.61 -18.82
C THR A 144 -3.82 -4.55 -17.99
N SER A 145 -4.19 -4.37 -16.72
CA SER A 145 -3.55 -3.42 -15.81
C SER A 145 -2.09 -3.79 -15.59
N GLN A 146 -1.19 -2.81 -15.57
CA GLN A 146 0.23 -3.01 -15.28
C GLN A 146 0.46 -3.56 -13.86
N HIS A 147 -0.45 -3.33 -12.92
CA HIS A 147 -0.43 -4.01 -11.61
C HIS A 147 -0.52 -5.52 -11.72
N ALA A 148 -1.27 -6.04 -12.69
CA ALA A 148 -1.42 -7.49 -12.86
C ALA A 148 -0.14 -8.16 -13.40
N TRP A 149 0.81 -7.36 -13.87
CA TRP A 149 2.12 -7.79 -14.35
C TRP A 149 3.26 -7.48 -13.38
N GLY A 150 2.98 -6.81 -12.25
CA GLY A 150 3.99 -6.33 -11.31
C GLY A 150 4.73 -5.06 -11.78
N GLU A 151 4.21 -4.39 -12.80
CA GLU A 151 4.83 -3.25 -13.47
C GLU A 151 4.29 -1.89 -13.01
N ALA A 152 3.49 -1.84 -11.95
CA ALA A 152 2.93 -0.59 -11.44
C ALA A 152 2.84 -0.56 -9.92
N CYS A 153 2.84 0.65 -9.37
CA CYS A 153 2.52 0.93 -7.97
C CYS A 153 1.61 2.13 -7.84
N ASP A 154 0.77 2.10 -6.80
CA ASP A 154 -0.03 3.22 -6.33
C ASP A 154 0.58 3.70 -5.00
N ILE A 155 0.88 4.99 -4.89
CA ILE A 155 1.56 5.57 -3.72
C ILE A 155 0.93 6.88 -3.26
N GLU A 156 0.98 7.06 -1.95
CA GLU A 156 0.71 8.31 -1.26
C GLU A 156 1.82 8.53 -0.22
N ILE A 157 2.19 9.79 0.02
CA ILE A 157 3.15 10.15 1.06
C ILE A 157 2.51 11.15 2.00
N ILE A 158 2.42 10.81 3.27
CA ILE A 158 1.80 11.68 4.28
C ILE A 158 2.51 13.03 4.31
N GLY A 159 1.73 14.11 4.22
CA GLY A 159 2.25 15.48 4.25
C GLY A 159 2.74 16.00 2.89
N MET A 160 2.67 15.20 1.83
CA MET A 160 3.02 15.61 0.47
C MET A 160 1.77 15.65 -0.42
N ALA A 161 1.59 16.76 -1.15
CA ALA A 161 0.48 16.84 -2.09
C ALA A 161 0.67 15.86 -3.25
N THR A 162 -0.40 15.16 -3.63
CA THR A 162 -0.39 14.13 -4.68
C THR A 162 0.19 14.65 -6.00
N LEU A 163 -0.21 15.86 -6.42
CA LEU A 163 0.33 16.47 -7.64
C LEU A 163 1.82 16.81 -7.51
N ALA A 164 2.27 17.21 -6.31
CA ALA A 164 3.70 17.49 -6.09
C ALA A 164 4.53 16.21 -6.14
N LEU A 165 4.04 15.11 -5.58
CA LEU A 165 4.67 13.79 -5.68
C LEU A 165 4.75 13.31 -7.13
N ALA A 166 3.65 13.41 -7.89
CA ALA A 166 3.64 13.06 -9.31
C ALA A 166 4.64 13.88 -10.13
N SER A 167 4.71 15.20 -9.86
CA SER A 167 5.65 16.10 -10.54
C SER A 167 7.10 15.76 -10.19
N TRP A 168 7.38 15.50 -8.92
CA TRP A 168 8.71 15.08 -8.48
C TRP A 168 9.13 13.77 -9.17
N ALA A 169 8.23 12.77 -9.22
CA ALA A 169 8.50 11.49 -9.87
C ALA A 169 8.84 11.67 -11.36
N ARG A 170 8.08 12.51 -12.09
CA ARG A 170 8.37 12.86 -13.49
C ARG A 170 9.77 13.44 -13.68
N ASP A 171 10.20 14.31 -12.76
CA ASP A 171 11.40 15.10 -12.90
C ASP A 171 12.66 14.38 -12.40
N HIS A 172 12.53 13.38 -11.50
CA HIS A 172 13.66 12.77 -10.80
C HIS A 172 13.80 11.26 -11.03
N LEU A 173 12.74 10.52 -11.42
CA LEU A 173 12.90 9.12 -11.77
C LEU A 173 13.70 8.99 -13.08
N ALA A 174 14.69 8.09 -13.08
CA ALA A 174 15.54 7.84 -14.25
C ALA A 174 14.69 7.39 -15.46
N ASP A 175 13.70 6.52 -15.23
CA ASP A 175 12.74 6.07 -16.26
C ASP A 175 11.39 5.69 -15.63
N PHE A 176 10.34 5.71 -16.46
CA PHE A 176 8.98 5.29 -16.11
C PHE A 176 8.15 5.10 -17.40
N ASP A 177 7.15 4.22 -17.35
CA ASP A 177 6.23 4.06 -18.48
C ASP A 177 5.09 5.06 -18.41
N GLN A 178 4.37 5.12 -17.27
CA GLN A 178 3.35 6.14 -17.00
C GLN A 178 3.47 6.68 -15.59
N ILE A 179 3.19 7.96 -15.43
CA ILE A 179 2.88 8.61 -14.15
C ILE A 179 1.48 9.20 -14.30
N ILE A 180 0.56 8.78 -13.42
CA ILE A 180 -0.81 9.24 -13.42
C ILE A 180 -1.14 9.85 -12.06
N CYS A 181 -1.52 11.13 -12.04
CA CYS A 181 -2.10 11.76 -10.87
C CYS A 181 -3.58 11.38 -10.83
N GLU A 182 -3.95 10.45 -9.93
CA GLU A 182 -5.29 9.88 -9.90
C GLU A 182 -6.15 10.52 -8.82
N CYS A 183 -7.31 11.03 -9.21
CA CYS A 183 -8.36 11.58 -8.33
C CYS A 183 -7.88 12.72 -7.42
N TYR A 184 -6.84 13.46 -7.80
CA TYR A 184 -6.38 14.59 -7.02
C TYR A 184 -7.35 15.77 -7.11
N ASP A 185 -7.93 16.13 -5.98
CA ASP A 185 -8.80 17.30 -5.82
C ASP A 185 -8.31 18.14 -4.62
N PRO A 186 -7.67 19.29 -4.85
CA PRO A 186 -7.12 20.12 -3.76
C PRO A 186 -8.20 20.61 -2.79
N ARG A 187 -9.48 20.63 -3.19
CA ARG A 187 -10.60 20.99 -2.31
C ARG A 187 -10.86 19.93 -1.22
N GLN A 188 -10.48 18.68 -1.50
CA GLN A 188 -10.55 17.56 -0.54
C GLN A 188 -9.28 17.43 0.31
N GLY A 189 -8.27 18.23 0.03
CA GLY A 189 -7.00 18.25 0.73
C GLY A 189 -5.80 17.92 -0.16
N PRO A 190 -4.59 18.25 0.33
CA PRO A 190 -3.36 18.07 -0.45
C PRO A 190 -3.05 16.58 -0.77
N ASN A 191 -3.51 15.66 0.09
CA ASN A 191 -3.27 14.23 -0.03
C ASN A 191 -4.47 13.48 -0.66
N SER A 192 -5.42 14.20 -1.31
CA SER A 192 -6.51 13.53 -2.02
C SER A 192 -5.99 12.78 -3.25
N GLY A 193 -6.59 11.62 -3.54
CA GLY A 193 -6.13 10.76 -4.63
C GLY A 193 -4.79 10.08 -4.34
N TRP A 194 -4.14 9.59 -5.37
CA TRP A 194 -2.83 8.92 -5.28
C TRP A 194 -2.04 9.09 -6.57
N VAL A 195 -0.77 8.68 -6.57
CA VAL A 195 0.08 8.65 -7.77
C VAL A 195 0.23 7.21 -8.20
N HIS A 196 -0.25 6.91 -9.41
CA HIS A 196 0.09 5.67 -10.11
C HIS A 196 1.39 5.87 -10.88
N ILE A 197 2.35 4.97 -10.68
CA ILE A 197 3.61 4.96 -11.43
C ILE A 197 3.83 3.56 -11.98
N SER A 198 4.13 3.48 -13.26
CA SER A 198 4.48 2.21 -13.90
C SER A 198 5.84 2.25 -14.57
N LEU A 199 6.48 1.08 -14.60
CA LEU A 199 7.78 0.85 -15.23
C LEU A 199 7.73 -0.54 -15.86
N LYS A 200 8.02 -0.65 -17.15
CA LYS A 200 8.06 -1.93 -17.83
C LYS A 200 9.20 -2.80 -17.32
N ALA A 201 8.94 -4.09 -17.20
CA ALA A 201 9.97 -5.05 -16.87
C ALA A 201 11.10 -5.06 -17.94
N PRO A 202 12.33 -5.41 -17.56
CA PRO A 202 13.43 -5.52 -18.51
C PRO A 202 13.05 -6.43 -19.69
N GLY A 203 13.31 -5.96 -20.91
CA GLY A 203 12.97 -6.70 -22.13
C GLY A 203 11.53 -6.58 -22.62
N GLN A 204 10.63 -5.91 -21.90
CA GLN A 204 9.22 -5.73 -22.27
C GLN A 204 8.94 -4.47 -23.12
N GLY A 205 9.94 -4.00 -23.84
CA GLY A 205 9.86 -2.87 -24.75
C GLY A 205 10.24 -1.53 -24.10
N THR A 206 9.95 -0.44 -24.79
CA THR A 206 10.36 0.91 -24.38
C THR A 206 9.28 1.56 -23.51
N ASN A 207 9.68 2.23 -22.44
CA ASN A 207 8.81 3.05 -21.61
C ASN A 207 8.31 4.27 -22.36
N ARG A 208 7.03 4.60 -22.21
CA ARG A 208 6.37 5.70 -22.94
C ARG A 208 6.69 7.07 -22.37
N ARG A 209 7.11 7.16 -21.11
CA ARG A 209 7.31 8.40 -20.34
C ARG A 209 6.08 9.30 -20.34
N GLN A 210 4.89 8.68 -20.27
CA GLN A 210 3.62 9.36 -20.39
C GLN A 210 3.17 9.89 -19.01
N CYS A 211 2.82 11.18 -18.97
CA CYS A 211 2.21 11.81 -17.79
C CYS A 211 0.74 12.08 -18.07
N LEU A 212 -0.12 11.62 -17.17
CA LEU A 212 -1.58 11.75 -17.24
C LEU A 212 -2.15 12.21 -15.89
N SER A 213 -3.39 12.68 -15.93
CA SER A 213 -4.23 12.81 -14.74
C SER A 213 -5.56 12.11 -14.97
N TYR A 214 -6.08 11.47 -13.93
CA TYR A 214 -7.41 10.86 -13.91
C TYR A 214 -8.29 11.69 -12.99
N VAL A 215 -9.05 12.61 -13.60
CA VAL A 215 -9.75 13.68 -12.90
C VAL A 215 -11.20 13.76 -13.32
N ALA A 216 -12.05 14.40 -12.51
CA ALA A 216 -13.43 14.64 -12.86
C ALA A 216 -13.50 15.68 -14.00
N ASP A 217 -14.18 15.32 -15.07
CA ASP A 217 -14.53 16.25 -16.14
C ASP A 217 -15.52 17.31 -15.60
N PRO A 218 -15.22 18.60 -15.74
CA PRO A 218 -16.02 19.65 -15.11
C PRO A 218 -17.46 19.75 -15.64
N THR A 219 -17.74 19.21 -16.82
CA THR A 219 -19.06 19.26 -17.44
C THR A 219 -19.91 18.04 -17.04
N SER A 220 -19.34 16.86 -17.11
CA SER A 220 -20.07 15.61 -16.89
C SER A 220 -19.92 15.04 -15.47
N GLY A 221 -18.94 15.50 -14.70
CA GLY A 221 -18.56 14.95 -13.40
C GLY A 221 -17.93 13.55 -13.47
N ARG A 222 -17.76 12.99 -14.66
CA ARG A 222 -17.17 11.65 -14.85
C ARG A 222 -15.66 11.74 -14.78
N LEU A 223 -15.04 10.70 -14.22
CA LEU A 223 -13.59 10.58 -14.24
C LEU A 223 -13.10 10.25 -15.66
N VAL A 224 -12.13 11.03 -16.13
CA VAL A 224 -11.52 10.91 -17.45
C VAL A 224 -10.01 11.04 -17.36
N TYR A 225 -9.31 10.39 -18.27
CA TYR A 225 -7.88 10.61 -18.43
C TYR A 225 -7.62 11.85 -19.27
N VAL A 226 -6.76 12.72 -18.76
CA VAL A 226 -6.29 13.92 -19.48
C VAL A 226 -4.76 13.90 -19.53
N THR A 227 -4.20 14.47 -20.60
CA THR A 227 -2.74 14.57 -20.78
C THR A 227 -2.15 15.62 -19.82
N GLY A 228 -1.02 15.27 -19.24
CA GLY A 228 -0.30 16.11 -18.28
C GLY A 228 -0.71 15.86 -16.83
N LEU A 229 0.08 16.41 -15.90
CA LEU A 229 -0.17 16.35 -14.46
C LEU A 229 -0.94 17.58 -14.03
N GLN A 230 -2.17 17.39 -13.56
CA GLN A 230 -3.05 18.48 -13.12
C GLN A 230 -4.02 18.01 -12.03
N ALA A 231 -4.56 18.96 -11.28
CA ALA A 231 -5.63 18.75 -10.33
C ALA A 231 -7.00 18.68 -11.02
N THR A 232 -7.98 18.14 -10.33
CA THR A 232 -9.39 18.35 -10.66
C THR A 232 -9.71 19.86 -10.60
N ALA A 233 -10.34 20.37 -11.62
CA ALA A 233 -10.70 21.80 -11.76
C ALA A 233 -11.81 22.22 -10.76
#